data_82edc9211073cbe7bb02086ff4d53a76
#
_entry.id   82edc9211073cbe7bb02086ff4d53a76
#
_cell.length_a   1.000
_cell.length_b   1.000
_cell.length_c   1.000
_cell.angle_alpha   90.00
_cell.angle_beta   90.00
_cell.angle_gamma   90.00
#
_symmetry.space_group_name_H-M   'P 1'
#
loop_
_entity.id
_entity.type
_entity.pdbx_description
1 polymer ?
#
loop_
_entity_poly.entity_id
_entity_poly.type
_entity_poly.pdbx_seq_one_letter_code
_entity_poly.pdbx_strand_id
1 'polypeptide(L)'
;MVIKRGDMFYADLSPVIGSEQGGIRPVLIIQNDTGNKYSPTVIAAAITSQTGKNKLPTHIEIASQENGLKADSVVLTEQIRTIDKSRLKEKIGHIDDNNIMNKVNNAIGISFGLENNI
;
A
#
# COMPACT_ATOMS: atom_id res chain seq x y z
N MET A 1 -5.50 -13.47 -12.62
CA MET A 1 -5.21 -12.06 -12.24
C MET A 1 -3.71 -11.85 -12.22
N VAL A 2 -3.22 -10.89 -12.97
CA VAL A 2 -1.79 -10.53 -12.95
C VAL A 2 -1.60 -9.43 -11.92
N ILE A 3 -0.69 -9.66 -10.99
CA ILE A 3 -0.39 -8.73 -9.90
C ILE A 3 1.09 -8.36 -9.99
N LYS A 4 1.38 -7.06 -9.99
CA LYS A 4 2.74 -6.54 -10.03
C LYS A 4 2.98 -5.61 -8.85
N ARG A 5 4.24 -5.57 -8.39
CA ARG A 5 4.64 -4.62 -7.35
C ARG A 5 4.39 -3.19 -7.85
N GLY A 6 3.73 -2.38 -7.03
CA GLY A 6 3.31 -1.04 -7.41
C GLY A 6 1.86 -0.97 -7.88
N ASP A 7 1.21 -2.11 -8.11
CA ASP A 7 -0.22 -2.14 -8.40
C ASP A 7 -1.02 -1.72 -7.16
N MET A 8 -2.14 -1.07 -7.40
CA MET A 8 -3.11 -0.73 -6.36
C MET A 8 -4.42 -1.45 -6.63
N PHE A 9 -4.99 -2.03 -5.58
CA PHE A 9 -6.26 -2.74 -5.63
C PHE A 9 -7.14 -2.28 -4.49
N TYR A 10 -8.47 -2.35 -4.67
CA TYR A 10 -9.36 -2.41 -3.52
C TYR A 10 -9.22 -3.79 -2.89
N ALA A 11 -9.20 -3.83 -1.57
CA ALA A 11 -9.10 -5.08 -0.82
C ALA A 11 -9.99 -5.02 0.41
N ASP A 12 -10.57 -6.17 0.77
CA ASP A 12 -11.30 -6.31 2.03
C ASP A 12 -10.30 -6.65 3.13
N LEU A 13 -10.07 -5.69 4.01
CA LEU A 13 -9.13 -5.83 5.11
C LEU A 13 -9.77 -6.29 6.41
N SER A 14 -11.09 -6.45 6.44
CA SER A 14 -11.80 -6.88 7.64
C SER A 14 -11.64 -8.39 7.89
N PRO A 15 -11.72 -8.85 9.16
CA PRO A 15 -11.86 -8.06 10.39
C PRO A 15 -10.51 -7.46 10.86
N VAL A 16 -10.62 -6.37 11.61
CA VAL A 16 -9.46 -5.69 12.20
C VAL A 16 -9.75 -5.31 13.65
N ILE A 17 -8.72 -4.88 14.36
CA ILE A 17 -8.83 -4.47 15.76
C ILE A 17 -8.26 -3.06 15.92
N GLY A 18 -8.99 -2.21 16.66
CA GLY A 18 -8.49 -0.89 17.07
C GLY A 18 -8.12 -0.01 15.90
N SER A 19 -6.88 0.46 15.90
CA SER A 19 -6.38 1.43 14.93
C SER A 19 -5.94 0.83 13.59
N GLU A 20 -6.10 -0.48 13.41
CA GLU A 20 -5.80 -1.12 12.13
C GLU A 20 -6.76 -0.64 11.05
N GLN A 21 -6.25 -0.46 9.83
CA GLN A 21 -7.08 -0.07 8.69
C GLN A 21 -7.98 -1.26 8.29
N GLY A 22 -9.30 -1.05 8.30
CA GLY A 22 -10.27 -2.10 8.01
C GLY A 22 -11.27 -1.70 6.93
N GLY A 23 -12.18 -2.62 6.60
CA GLY A 23 -13.15 -2.45 5.54
C GLY A 23 -12.54 -2.63 4.16
N ILE A 24 -13.31 -2.27 3.12
CA ILE A 24 -12.83 -2.30 1.74
C ILE A 24 -12.09 -1.00 1.47
N ARG A 25 -10.80 -1.11 1.21
CA ARG A 25 -9.91 0.04 1.05
C ARG A 25 -8.89 -0.20 -0.04
N PRO A 26 -8.34 0.89 -0.62
CA PRO A 26 -7.19 0.76 -1.50
C PRO A 26 -5.98 0.22 -0.74
N VAL A 27 -5.22 -0.64 -1.41
CA VAL A 27 -3.93 -1.12 -0.92
C VAL A 27 -2.90 -1.01 -2.03
N LEU A 28 -1.64 -0.86 -1.65
CA LEU A 28 -0.50 -0.86 -2.58
C LEU A 28 0.23 -2.20 -2.43
N ILE A 29 0.40 -2.89 -3.54
CA ILE A 29 1.16 -4.16 -3.55
C ILE A 29 2.65 -3.83 -3.43
N ILE A 30 3.27 -4.30 -2.36
CA ILE A 30 4.69 -4.08 -2.10
C ILE A 30 5.52 -5.37 -2.15
N GLN A 31 4.87 -6.51 -2.29
CA GLN A 31 5.55 -7.80 -2.43
C GLN A 31 6.31 -7.86 -3.76
N ASN A 32 7.43 -8.57 -3.78
CA ASN A 32 8.19 -8.80 -5.00
C ASN A 32 7.38 -9.58 -6.04
N ASP A 33 7.74 -9.42 -7.32
CA ASP A 33 6.95 -9.97 -8.42
C ASP A 33 6.99 -11.49 -8.51
N THR A 34 8.04 -12.12 -8.04
CA THR A 34 8.07 -13.59 -7.97
C THR A 34 7.02 -14.09 -7.00
N GLY A 35 6.95 -13.49 -5.81
CA GLY A 35 5.89 -13.80 -4.85
C GLY A 35 4.52 -13.48 -5.39
N ASN A 36 4.36 -12.35 -6.07
CA ASN A 36 3.08 -11.96 -6.67
C ASN A 36 2.58 -12.99 -7.68
N LYS A 37 3.50 -13.64 -8.40
CA LYS A 37 3.13 -14.66 -9.40
C LYS A 37 2.78 -16.01 -8.76
N TYR A 38 3.56 -16.43 -7.77
CA TYR A 38 3.51 -17.83 -7.30
C TYR A 38 2.87 -18.02 -5.93
N SER A 39 2.84 -17.00 -5.08
CA SER A 39 2.26 -17.14 -3.74
C SER A 39 0.74 -17.00 -3.78
N PRO A 40 0.01 -17.72 -2.90
CA PRO A 40 -1.43 -17.47 -2.74
C PRO A 40 -1.75 -16.17 -1.99
N THR A 41 -0.74 -15.53 -1.42
CA THR A 41 -0.88 -14.29 -0.65
C THR A 41 -0.06 -13.18 -1.27
N VAL A 42 -0.38 -11.94 -0.90
CA VAL A 42 0.41 -10.76 -1.24
C VAL A 42 0.70 -9.95 0.02
N ILE A 43 1.80 -9.21 -0.01
CA ILE A 43 2.13 -8.24 1.02
C ILE A 43 1.73 -6.87 0.49
N ALA A 44 0.91 -6.15 1.26
CA ALA A 44 0.36 -4.88 0.84
C ALA A 44 0.39 -3.87 1.97
N ALA A 45 0.48 -2.59 1.60
CA ALA A 45 0.37 -1.46 2.50
C ALA A 45 -1.00 -0.79 2.32
N ALA A 46 -1.64 -0.44 3.41
CA ALA A 46 -2.94 0.23 3.36
C ALA A 46 -2.80 1.65 2.82
N ILE A 47 -3.81 2.10 2.12
CA ILE A 47 -3.91 3.46 1.60
C ILE A 47 -5.14 4.12 2.23
N THR A 48 -4.99 5.36 2.67
CA THR A 48 -6.09 6.14 3.24
C THR A 48 -6.26 7.45 2.48
N SER A 49 -7.51 7.92 2.36
CA SER A 49 -7.81 9.25 1.82
C SER A 49 -7.75 10.34 2.88
N GLN A 50 -7.48 9.99 4.14
CA GLN A 50 -7.38 10.98 5.21
C GLN A 50 -6.00 11.65 5.17
N THR A 51 -5.88 12.69 4.36
CA THR A 51 -4.70 13.53 4.26
C THR A 51 -4.80 14.66 5.28
N GLY A 52 -3.68 15.32 5.56
CA GLY A 52 -3.66 16.50 6.44
C GLY A 52 -3.56 16.20 7.92
N LYS A 53 -3.52 14.95 8.32
CA LYS A 53 -3.24 14.55 9.71
C LYS A 53 -1.74 14.55 9.97
N ASN A 54 -1.34 14.32 11.23
CA ASN A 54 0.07 14.23 11.58
C ASN A 54 0.77 13.20 10.71
N LYS A 55 1.79 13.64 9.99
CA LYS A 55 2.53 12.77 9.08
C LYS A 55 3.66 12.07 9.82
N LEU A 56 3.79 10.78 9.54
CA LEU A 56 4.92 9.98 10.00
C LEU A 56 5.92 9.81 8.85
N PRO A 57 7.19 9.50 9.16
CA PRO A 57 8.16 9.18 8.10
C PRO A 57 7.75 7.99 7.22
N THR A 58 6.80 7.19 7.70
CA THR A 58 6.27 6.02 7.00
C THR A 58 5.08 6.35 6.09
N HIS A 59 4.68 7.61 5.98
CA HIS A 59 3.56 8.06 5.16
C HIS A 59 4.04 8.63 3.82
N ILE A 60 3.46 8.14 2.72
CA ILE A 60 3.78 8.60 1.37
C ILE A 60 2.52 9.15 0.73
N GLU A 61 2.54 10.42 0.35
CA GLU A 61 1.42 11.06 -0.33
C GLU A 61 1.37 10.65 -1.80
N ILE A 62 0.15 10.39 -2.30
CA ILE A 62 -0.11 10.04 -3.70
C ILE A 62 -1.26 10.90 -4.21
N ALA A 63 -1.01 11.62 -5.32
CA ALA A 63 -2.05 12.39 -6.00
C ALA A 63 -3.00 11.45 -6.75
N SER A 64 -4.31 11.74 -6.68
CA SER A 64 -5.34 10.92 -7.33
C SER A 64 -5.26 10.99 -8.84
N GLN A 65 -4.96 12.16 -9.39
CA GLN A 65 -5.05 12.42 -10.83
C GLN A 65 -4.18 11.51 -11.68
N GLU A 66 -3.04 11.07 -11.16
CA GLU A 66 -2.05 10.31 -11.92
C GLU A 66 -2.14 8.81 -11.67
N ASN A 67 -2.91 8.38 -10.67
CA ASN A 67 -2.83 7.02 -10.16
C ASN A 67 -4.16 6.26 -10.15
N GLY A 68 -5.26 6.89 -10.59
CA GLY A 68 -6.57 6.22 -10.66
C GLY A 68 -7.34 6.18 -9.35
N LEU A 69 -6.80 6.75 -8.28
CA LEU A 69 -7.49 6.85 -7.00
C LEU A 69 -8.61 7.89 -7.07
N LYS A 70 -9.66 7.73 -6.27
CA LYS A 70 -10.79 8.66 -6.22
C LYS A 70 -10.44 9.99 -5.55
N ALA A 71 -9.45 9.99 -4.67
CA ALA A 71 -9.01 11.17 -3.92
C ALA A 71 -7.52 11.08 -3.66
N ASP A 72 -6.90 12.23 -3.43
CA ASP A 72 -5.53 12.27 -2.95
C ASP A 72 -5.42 11.44 -1.68
N SER A 73 -4.37 10.66 -1.58
CA SER A 73 -4.28 9.61 -0.57
C SER A 73 -2.88 9.52 0.02
N VAL A 74 -2.77 8.71 1.06
CA VAL A 74 -1.51 8.45 1.76
C VAL A 74 -1.32 6.95 1.87
N VAL A 75 -0.15 6.46 1.44
CA VAL A 75 0.26 5.08 1.70
C VAL A 75 0.81 5.01 3.12
N LEU A 76 0.30 4.08 3.90
CA LEU A 76 0.67 3.89 5.31
C LEU A 76 1.62 2.69 5.40
N THR A 77 2.93 2.93 5.34
CA THR A 77 3.87 1.80 5.39
C THR A 77 4.08 1.25 6.80
N GLU A 78 3.42 1.80 7.81
CA GLU A 78 3.30 1.15 9.12
C GLU A 78 2.10 0.20 9.18
N GLN A 79 1.22 0.22 8.17
CA GLN A 79 0.05 -0.66 8.06
C GLN A 79 0.27 -1.68 6.94
N ILE A 80 1.32 -2.46 7.08
CA ILE A 80 1.67 -3.51 6.12
C ILE A 80 1.11 -4.83 6.64
N ARG A 81 0.49 -5.60 5.75
CA ARG A 81 0.00 -6.92 6.11
C ARG A 81 0.05 -7.87 4.93
N THR A 82 0.12 -9.16 5.25
CA THR A 82 -0.05 -10.22 4.28
C THR A 82 -1.53 -10.54 4.19
N ILE A 83 -2.06 -10.54 2.98
CA ILE A 83 -3.46 -10.87 2.73
C ILE A 83 -3.57 -11.94 1.66
N ASP A 84 -4.61 -12.76 1.77
CA ASP A 84 -4.93 -13.75 0.74
C ASP A 84 -5.35 -13.00 -0.54
N LYS A 85 -4.95 -13.53 -1.70
CA LYS A 85 -5.31 -12.92 -2.99
C LYS A 85 -6.82 -12.80 -3.19
N SER A 86 -7.61 -13.67 -2.55
CA SER A 86 -9.08 -13.62 -2.61
C SER A 86 -9.66 -12.35 -2.00
N ARG A 87 -8.89 -11.63 -1.17
CA ARG A 87 -9.34 -10.35 -0.60
C ARG A 87 -9.23 -9.20 -1.58
N LEU A 88 -8.47 -9.36 -2.66
CA LEU A 88 -8.31 -8.32 -3.68
C LEU A 88 -9.58 -8.22 -4.52
N LYS A 89 -10.03 -6.98 -4.74
CA LYS A 89 -11.19 -6.66 -5.56
C LYS A 89 -10.71 -6.01 -6.85
N GLU A 90 -11.30 -4.90 -7.28
CA GLU A 90 -10.92 -4.24 -8.51
C GLU A 90 -9.54 -3.62 -8.46
N LYS A 91 -8.80 -3.73 -9.54
CA LYS A 91 -7.55 -3.01 -9.72
C LYS A 91 -7.85 -1.52 -9.92
N ILE A 92 -7.16 -0.67 -9.18
CA ILE A 92 -7.28 0.78 -9.27
C ILE A 92 -6.34 1.32 -10.34
N GLY A 93 -5.07 0.88 -10.30
CA GLY A 93 -4.04 1.38 -11.18
C GLY A 93 -2.67 0.86 -10.77
N HIS A 94 -1.64 1.55 -11.24
CA HIS A 94 -0.26 1.20 -10.97
C HIS A 94 0.54 2.49 -10.79
N ILE A 95 1.45 2.49 -9.83
CA ILE A 95 2.33 3.63 -9.61
C ILE A 95 3.52 3.51 -10.57
N ASP A 96 3.53 4.34 -11.62
CA ASP A 96 4.60 4.35 -12.62
C ASP A 96 5.77 5.24 -12.22
N ASP A 97 5.55 6.19 -11.32
CA ASP A 97 6.57 7.16 -10.91
C ASP A 97 7.59 6.49 -10.00
N ASN A 98 8.81 6.32 -10.50
CA ASN A 98 9.91 5.72 -9.75
C ASN A 98 10.26 6.53 -8.49
N ASN A 99 10.06 7.85 -8.50
CA ASN A 99 10.33 8.67 -7.31
C ASN A 99 9.38 8.31 -6.18
N ILE A 100 8.11 8.07 -6.49
CA ILE A 100 7.13 7.64 -5.49
C ILE A 100 7.50 6.26 -4.96
N MET A 101 7.80 5.31 -5.83
CA MET A 101 8.18 3.96 -5.40
C MET A 101 9.47 3.96 -4.58
N ASN A 102 10.43 4.83 -4.90
CA ASN A 102 11.64 4.99 -4.10
C ASN A 102 11.31 5.50 -2.70
N LYS A 103 10.38 6.44 -2.58
CA LYS A 103 9.91 6.91 -1.26
C LYS A 103 9.21 5.79 -0.49
N VAL A 104 8.43 4.98 -1.17
CA VAL A 104 7.79 3.81 -0.55
C VAL A 104 8.83 2.83 -0.03
N ASN A 105 9.84 2.52 -0.84
CA ASN A 105 10.93 1.62 -0.46
C ASN A 105 11.66 2.14 0.79
N ASN A 106 11.97 3.41 0.81
CA ASN A 106 12.64 4.03 1.96
C ASN A 106 11.76 3.99 3.21
N ALA A 107 10.48 4.29 3.06
CA ALA A 107 9.52 4.26 4.16
C ALA A 107 9.33 2.84 4.72
N ILE A 108 9.35 1.81 3.86
CA ILE A 108 9.32 0.42 4.31
C ILE A 108 10.54 0.12 5.18
N GLY A 109 11.73 0.55 4.76
CA GLY A 109 12.95 0.39 5.53
C GLY A 109 12.84 1.05 6.90
N ILE A 110 12.29 2.25 6.98
CA ILE A 110 12.04 2.95 8.24
C ILE A 110 11.04 2.18 9.09
N SER A 111 9.93 1.76 8.50
CA SER A 111 8.87 1.05 9.21
C SER A 111 9.36 -0.24 9.84
N PHE A 112 10.29 -0.94 9.18
CA PHE A 112 10.84 -2.21 9.66
C PHE A 112 12.09 -2.04 10.50
N GLY A 113 12.52 -0.80 10.74
CA GLY A 113 13.71 -0.55 11.55
C GLY A 113 15.03 -0.84 10.83
N LEU A 114 15.01 -0.87 9.51
CA LEU A 114 16.21 -1.12 8.71
C LEU A 114 17.00 0.15 8.44
N GLU A 115 16.36 1.32 8.60
CA GLU A 115 16.95 2.63 8.39
C GLU A 115 17.06 3.37 9.72
N ASN A 116 18.17 4.11 9.90
CA ASN A 116 18.47 4.79 11.16
C ASN A 116 18.25 6.32 11.13
N ASN A 117 17.75 6.83 10.03
CA ASN A 117 17.66 8.27 9.78
C ASN A 117 16.23 8.80 9.91
N ILE A 118 15.57 8.42 10.95
CA ILE A 118 14.22 8.89 11.27
C ILE A 118 14.31 10.28 11.91
#